data_2951a19cf8e0c08ed15193c93f4ae228
#
_entry.id   2951a19cf8e0c08ed15193c93f4ae228
#
_cell.length_a   1.000
_cell.length_b   1.000
_cell.length_c   1.000
_cell.angle_alpha   90.00
_cell.angle_beta   90.00
_cell.angle_gamma   90.00
#
_symmetry.space_group_name_H-M   'P 1'
#
loop_
_entity.id
_entity.type
_entity.pdbx_description
1 polymer ?
#
loop_
_entity_poly.entity_id
_entity_poly.type
_entity_poly.pdbx_seq_one_letter_code
_entity_poly.pdbx_strand_id
1 'polypeptide(L)'
;TPPPPDTGPTGPQARTYRLLLGHAMALVRRGRIPSVPELAVKARVSRATAYRYFPSRSKLVSAVVAESLAPVRRFEPTAADGLVRVRELFDKTFPLFKRFEPHMRAALQLSLEHESLERMGLLEEEPYRRGHRRYMLHRAAGPLAATLGSEAYERLLKALSLIYGIESYVVLRDIWGASYREVESVARFMLEALIESALRQAPHPALSPKGRGRNPSPSRSRR
;
A
#
# COMPACT_ATOMS: atom_id res chain seq x y z
N THR A 1 2.21 -8.91 -8.56
CA THR A 1 2.88 -8.11 -9.61
C THR A 1 2.76 -6.66 -9.23
N PRO A 2 3.86 -5.88 -9.18
CA PRO A 2 3.77 -4.45 -8.92
C PRO A 2 2.91 -3.81 -10.01
N PRO A 3 2.09 -2.79 -9.67
CA PRO A 3 1.48 -1.99 -10.72
C PRO A 3 2.61 -1.37 -11.56
N PRO A 4 2.49 -1.34 -12.89
CA PRO A 4 3.50 -0.77 -13.74
C PRO A 4 3.80 0.67 -13.31
N PRO A 5 5.04 1.15 -13.41
CA PRO A 5 5.33 2.55 -13.19
C PRO A 5 4.43 3.35 -14.15
N ASP A 6 3.67 4.26 -13.57
CA ASP A 6 2.81 5.17 -14.34
C ASP A 6 3.76 6.14 -15.06
N THR A 7 4.30 5.68 -16.19
CA THR A 7 5.09 6.51 -17.09
C THR A 7 4.09 7.39 -17.85
N GLY A 8 3.87 8.58 -17.29
CA GLY A 8 3.08 9.60 -17.98
C GLY A 8 3.63 9.86 -19.41
N PRO A 9 2.84 10.45 -20.30
CA PRO A 9 3.23 10.72 -21.67
C PRO A 9 4.51 11.55 -21.74
N THR A 10 5.33 11.29 -22.73
CA THR A 10 6.58 12.01 -23.03
C THR A 10 6.38 13.09 -24.12
N GLY A 11 7.33 13.99 -24.26
CA GLY A 11 7.30 15.03 -25.31
C GLY A 11 6.21 16.10 -25.11
N PRO A 12 5.67 16.71 -26.20
CA PRO A 12 4.65 17.78 -26.12
C PRO A 12 3.39 17.37 -25.37
N GLN A 13 3.01 16.12 -25.41
CA GLN A 13 1.86 15.57 -24.69
C GLN A 13 2.08 15.60 -23.16
N ALA A 14 3.31 15.52 -22.69
CA ALA A 14 3.65 15.59 -21.27
C ALA A 14 3.27 16.95 -20.64
N ARG A 15 3.32 18.03 -21.43
CA ARG A 15 2.95 19.38 -20.90
C ARG A 15 1.46 19.45 -20.60
N THR A 16 0.62 18.98 -21.51
CA THR A 16 -0.85 18.96 -21.30
C THR A 16 -1.24 18.00 -20.17
N TYR A 17 -0.62 16.80 -20.14
CA TYR A 17 -0.83 15.86 -19.06
C TYR A 17 -0.50 16.49 -17.68
N ARG A 18 0.68 17.10 -17.53
CA ARG A 18 1.10 17.75 -16.28
C ARG A 18 0.19 18.91 -15.89
N LEU A 19 -0.28 19.70 -16.87
CA LEU A 19 -1.24 20.78 -16.62
C LEU A 19 -2.55 20.21 -16.04
N LEU A 20 -3.14 19.21 -16.68
CA LEU A 20 -4.36 18.58 -16.22
C LEU A 20 -4.15 17.93 -14.83
N LEU A 21 -3.09 17.17 -14.65
CA LEU A 21 -2.77 16.53 -13.37
C LEU A 21 -2.59 17.57 -12.25
N GLY A 22 -1.88 18.66 -12.50
CA GLY A 22 -1.68 19.75 -11.54
C GLY A 22 -3.00 20.40 -11.08
N HIS A 23 -3.93 20.63 -12.01
CA HIS A 23 -5.28 21.12 -11.67
C HIS A 23 -6.08 20.11 -10.87
N ALA A 24 -6.01 18.82 -11.23
CA ALA A 24 -6.67 17.74 -10.49
C ALA A 24 -6.14 17.64 -9.07
N MET A 25 -4.82 17.63 -8.89
CA MET A 25 -4.18 17.61 -7.57
C MET A 25 -4.59 18.79 -6.70
N ALA A 26 -4.67 19.99 -7.27
CA ALA A 26 -5.10 21.19 -6.55
C ALA A 26 -6.56 21.10 -6.09
N LEU A 27 -7.47 20.53 -6.90
CA LEU A 27 -8.86 20.32 -6.54
C LEU A 27 -9.00 19.24 -5.46
N VAL A 28 -8.32 18.12 -5.62
CA VAL A 28 -8.34 17.01 -4.64
C VAL A 28 -7.78 17.46 -3.30
N ARG A 29 -6.72 18.27 -3.28
CA ARG A 29 -6.20 18.87 -2.03
C ARG A 29 -7.22 19.71 -1.27
N ARG A 30 -8.22 20.28 -1.98
CA ARG A 30 -9.34 21.02 -1.39
C ARG A 30 -10.55 20.12 -1.05
N GLY A 31 -10.39 18.80 -1.06
CA GLY A 31 -11.45 17.85 -0.76
C GLY A 31 -12.44 17.56 -1.89
N ARG A 32 -12.14 17.98 -3.14
CA ARG A 32 -13.02 17.77 -4.30
C ARG A 32 -12.39 16.82 -5.31
N ILE A 33 -13.09 15.74 -5.63
CA ILE A 33 -12.72 14.87 -6.74
C ILE A 33 -13.41 15.41 -8.00
N PRO A 34 -12.66 16.00 -8.96
CA PRO A 34 -13.29 16.54 -10.16
C PRO A 34 -13.74 15.43 -11.11
N SER A 35 -14.80 15.71 -11.87
CA SER A 35 -15.09 14.96 -13.10
C SER A 35 -14.11 15.35 -14.21
N VAL A 36 -13.95 14.50 -15.22
CA VAL A 36 -13.07 14.79 -16.36
C VAL A 36 -13.54 16.06 -17.14
N PRO A 37 -14.86 16.28 -17.37
CA PRO A 37 -15.34 17.53 -17.96
C PRO A 37 -15.04 18.78 -17.13
N GLU A 38 -15.20 18.74 -15.79
CA GLU A 38 -14.83 19.87 -14.92
C GLU A 38 -13.34 20.20 -15.02
N LEU A 39 -12.50 19.15 -15.06
CA LEU A 39 -11.07 19.31 -15.23
C LEU A 39 -10.72 19.97 -16.56
N ALA A 40 -11.41 19.59 -17.66
CA ALA A 40 -11.21 20.18 -18.98
C ALA A 40 -11.49 21.70 -18.97
N VAL A 41 -12.60 22.11 -18.37
CA VAL A 41 -12.95 23.52 -18.17
C VAL A 41 -11.87 24.26 -17.37
N LYS A 42 -11.43 23.67 -16.24
CA LYS A 42 -10.43 24.28 -15.35
C LYS A 42 -9.07 24.45 -16.03
N ALA A 43 -8.68 23.47 -16.85
CA ALA A 43 -7.42 23.47 -17.58
C ALA A 43 -7.49 24.22 -18.93
N ARG A 44 -8.67 24.74 -19.31
CA ARG A 44 -8.93 25.42 -20.59
C ARG A 44 -8.55 24.57 -21.81
N VAL A 45 -8.90 23.28 -21.77
CA VAL A 45 -8.75 22.35 -22.89
C VAL A 45 -10.10 21.79 -23.31
N SER A 46 -10.18 21.20 -24.51
CA SER A 46 -11.41 20.53 -24.93
C SER A 46 -11.69 19.28 -24.09
N ARG A 47 -12.97 18.89 -23.96
CA ARG A 47 -13.36 17.64 -23.30
C ARG A 47 -12.66 16.44 -23.95
N ALA A 48 -12.59 16.37 -25.29
CA ALA A 48 -11.90 15.31 -26.01
C ALA A 48 -10.42 15.22 -25.63
N THR A 49 -9.76 16.37 -25.44
CA THR A 49 -8.37 16.41 -24.97
C THR A 49 -8.25 15.85 -23.56
N ALA A 50 -9.13 16.23 -22.64
CA ALA A 50 -9.06 15.72 -21.26
C ALA A 50 -9.33 14.22 -21.18
N TYR A 51 -10.34 13.71 -21.91
CA TYR A 51 -10.66 12.29 -21.94
C TYR A 51 -9.55 11.44 -22.61
N ARG A 52 -8.79 11.98 -23.52
CA ARG A 52 -7.62 11.28 -24.10
C ARG A 52 -6.56 10.97 -23.04
N TYR A 53 -6.37 11.82 -22.03
CA TYR A 53 -5.42 11.60 -20.94
C TYR A 53 -6.02 10.87 -19.75
N PHE A 54 -7.27 11.16 -19.43
CA PHE A 54 -8.00 10.57 -18.31
C PHE A 54 -9.36 10.07 -18.80
N PRO A 55 -9.42 8.85 -19.36
CA PRO A 55 -10.64 8.32 -19.95
C PRO A 55 -11.75 8.07 -18.92
N SER A 56 -11.42 8.02 -17.63
CA SER A 56 -12.36 7.86 -16.53
C SER A 56 -11.93 8.64 -15.29
N ARG A 57 -12.84 8.80 -14.36
CA ARG A 57 -12.59 9.37 -13.04
C ARG A 57 -11.62 8.49 -12.23
N SER A 58 -11.72 7.17 -12.40
CA SER A 58 -10.79 6.20 -11.84
C SER A 58 -9.35 6.43 -12.30
N LYS A 59 -9.14 6.64 -13.60
CA LYS A 59 -7.79 6.93 -14.15
C LYS A 59 -7.26 8.26 -13.64
N LEU A 60 -8.12 9.27 -13.55
CA LEU A 60 -7.74 10.57 -13.01
C LEU A 60 -7.27 10.47 -11.54
N VAL A 61 -8.07 9.84 -10.69
CA VAL A 61 -7.71 9.68 -9.27
C VAL A 61 -6.49 8.78 -9.09
N SER A 62 -6.36 7.72 -9.91
CA SER A 62 -5.15 6.88 -9.93
C SER A 62 -3.89 7.69 -10.21
N ALA A 63 -3.91 8.57 -11.20
CA ALA A 63 -2.79 9.44 -11.55
C ALA A 63 -2.46 10.44 -10.43
N VAL A 64 -3.50 11.06 -9.82
CA VAL A 64 -3.33 11.99 -8.69
C VAL A 64 -2.68 11.28 -7.49
N VAL A 65 -3.13 10.08 -7.16
CA VAL A 65 -2.57 9.29 -6.05
C VAL A 65 -1.16 8.82 -6.38
N ALA A 66 -0.91 8.37 -7.61
CA ALA A 66 0.41 7.94 -8.05
C ALA A 66 1.45 9.06 -7.93
N GLU A 67 1.11 10.25 -8.39
CA GLU A 67 1.99 11.44 -8.28
C GLU A 67 2.18 11.85 -6.82
N SER A 68 1.10 11.94 -6.03
CA SER A 68 1.16 12.34 -4.63
C SER A 68 1.97 11.38 -3.77
N LEU A 69 1.83 10.07 -3.97
CA LEU A 69 2.52 9.03 -3.22
C LEU A 69 3.85 8.60 -3.86
N ALA A 70 4.33 9.30 -4.89
CA ALA A 70 5.60 8.96 -5.53
C ALA A 70 6.79 8.84 -4.55
N PRO A 71 6.94 9.71 -3.52
CA PRO A 71 7.99 9.54 -2.52
C PRO A 71 7.85 8.25 -1.69
N VAL A 72 6.61 7.85 -1.37
CA VAL A 72 6.32 6.60 -0.67
C VAL A 72 6.60 5.40 -1.57
N ARG A 73 6.14 5.46 -2.81
CA ARG A 73 6.28 4.36 -3.79
C ARG A 73 7.72 4.06 -4.17
N ARG A 74 8.58 5.08 -4.17
CA ARG A 74 10.02 4.94 -4.48
C ARG A 74 10.86 4.50 -3.28
N PHE A 75 10.26 4.40 -2.10
CA PHE A 75 10.99 3.94 -0.93
C PHE A 75 11.43 2.49 -1.09
N GLU A 76 12.71 2.24 -0.88
CA GLU A 76 13.35 0.94 -0.91
C GLU A 76 13.88 0.63 0.49
N PRO A 77 13.38 -0.44 1.15
CA PRO A 77 14.01 -0.91 2.39
C PRO A 77 15.44 -1.40 2.09
N THR A 78 16.41 -1.00 2.91
CA THR A 78 17.83 -1.31 2.69
C THR A 78 18.36 -2.41 3.61
N ALA A 79 17.72 -2.63 4.76
CA ALA A 79 18.13 -3.66 5.72
C ALA A 79 17.93 -5.08 5.16
N ALA A 80 18.78 -6.02 5.60
CA ALA A 80 18.62 -7.44 5.31
C ALA A 80 17.50 -8.07 6.17
N ASP A 81 17.39 -7.64 7.42
CA ASP A 81 16.40 -8.12 8.39
C ASP A 81 15.00 -7.60 8.08
N GLY A 82 14.02 -8.52 8.00
CA GLY A 82 12.65 -8.18 7.63
C GLY A 82 11.91 -7.31 8.64
N LEU A 83 12.25 -7.41 9.93
CA LEU A 83 11.65 -6.57 10.98
C LEU A 83 12.17 -5.13 10.86
N VAL A 84 13.47 -4.97 10.65
CA VAL A 84 14.09 -3.67 10.42
C VAL A 84 13.49 -3.04 9.17
N ARG A 85 13.32 -3.80 8.08
CA ARG A 85 12.70 -3.28 6.83
C ARG A 85 11.26 -2.79 7.03
N VAL A 86 10.47 -3.51 7.81
CA VAL A 86 9.08 -3.09 8.11
C VAL A 86 9.07 -1.82 8.95
N ARG A 87 9.96 -1.70 9.95
CA ARG A 87 10.13 -0.46 10.73
C ARG A 87 10.60 0.69 9.85
N GLU A 88 11.61 0.48 9.01
CA GLU A 88 12.05 1.49 8.03
C GLU A 88 10.92 1.97 7.12
N LEU A 89 10.08 1.05 6.63
CA LEU A 89 8.92 1.42 5.82
C LEU A 89 7.99 2.38 6.58
N PHE A 90 7.62 2.03 7.82
CA PHE A 90 6.77 2.90 8.63
C PHE A 90 7.45 4.23 8.96
N ASP A 91 8.68 4.20 9.45
CA ASP A 91 9.41 5.40 9.90
C ASP A 91 9.65 6.40 8.78
N LYS A 92 9.96 5.91 7.58
CA LYS A 92 10.31 6.77 6.44
C LYS A 92 9.11 7.21 5.62
N THR A 93 8.03 6.42 5.60
CA THR A 93 6.93 6.71 4.67
C THR A 93 5.62 7.08 5.36
N PHE A 94 5.31 6.56 6.54
CA PHE A 94 4.07 6.85 7.24
C PHE A 94 3.90 8.35 7.56
N PRO A 95 4.91 9.10 8.05
CA PRO A 95 4.80 10.53 8.27
C PRO A 95 4.48 11.34 7.00
N LEU A 96 4.79 10.80 5.82
CA LEU A 96 4.48 11.45 4.55
C LEU A 96 2.97 11.47 4.26
N PHE A 97 2.20 10.53 4.85
CA PHE A 97 0.75 10.45 4.66
C PHE A 97 0.03 11.73 5.10
N LYS A 98 0.49 12.38 6.15
CA LYS A 98 0.01 13.70 6.56
C LYS A 98 -0.04 14.70 5.41
N ARG A 99 1.01 14.76 4.59
CA ARG A 99 1.10 15.66 3.44
C ARG A 99 0.08 15.32 2.35
N PHE A 100 -0.22 14.03 2.19
CA PHE A 100 -1.04 13.49 1.11
C PHE A 100 -2.41 13.02 1.56
N GLU A 101 -2.78 13.28 2.82
CA GLU A 101 -4.06 12.86 3.39
C GLU A 101 -5.27 13.21 2.52
N PRO A 102 -5.42 14.45 1.98
CA PRO A 102 -6.57 14.76 1.13
C PRO A 102 -6.66 13.88 -0.13
N HIS A 103 -5.52 13.56 -0.76
CA HIS A 103 -5.47 12.70 -1.94
C HIS A 103 -5.79 11.23 -1.61
N MET A 104 -5.33 10.76 -0.45
CA MET A 104 -5.64 9.42 0.03
C MET A 104 -7.11 9.28 0.45
N ARG A 105 -7.70 10.32 1.06
CA ARG A 105 -9.14 10.38 1.39
C ARG A 105 -9.98 10.35 0.12
N ALA A 106 -9.62 11.10 -0.91
CA ALA A 106 -10.30 11.07 -2.20
C ALA A 106 -10.25 9.68 -2.84
N ALA A 107 -9.11 9.01 -2.76
CA ALA A 107 -8.96 7.64 -3.23
C ALA A 107 -9.85 6.65 -2.45
N LEU A 108 -9.96 6.81 -1.14
CA LEU A 108 -10.84 6.00 -0.30
C LEU A 108 -12.31 6.25 -0.67
N GLN A 109 -12.71 7.52 -0.75
CA GLN A 109 -14.08 7.92 -1.11
C GLN A 109 -14.48 7.32 -2.46
N LEU A 110 -13.65 7.47 -3.50
CA LEU A 110 -13.94 6.89 -4.82
C LEU A 110 -14.02 5.37 -4.77
N SER A 111 -13.15 4.71 -4.00
CA SER A 111 -13.18 3.26 -3.85
C SER A 111 -14.48 2.76 -3.22
N LEU A 112 -15.00 3.46 -2.21
CA LEU A 112 -16.27 3.12 -1.54
C LEU A 112 -17.48 3.42 -2.43
N GLU A 113 -17.46 4.55 -3.14
CA GLU A 113 -18.49 4.92 -4.12
C GLU A 113 -18.59 3.85 -5.22
N HIS A 114 -17.46 3.45 -5.82
CA HIS A 114 -17.45 2.45 -6.88
C HIS A 114 -17.86 1.05 -6.38
N GLU A 115 -17.45 0.65 -5.18
CA GLU A 115 -17.90 -0.59 -4.57
C GLU A 115 -19.42 -0.62 -4.41
N SER A 116 -20.04 0.49 -3.98
CA SER A 116 -21.48 0.61 -3.86
C SER A 116 -22.19 0.55 -5.21
N LEU A 117 -21.70 1.31 -6.20
CA LEU A 117 -22.26 1.32 -7.55
C LEU A 117 -22.10 -0.05 -8.25
N GLU A 118 -20.97 -0.72 -8.07
CA GLU A 118 -20.71 -2.05 -8.62
C GLU A 118 -21.71 -3.08 -8.08
N ARG A 119 -21.99 -3.07 -6.76
CA ARG A 119 -22.99 -3.94 -6.14
C ARG A 119 -24.42 -3.70 -6.63
N MET A 120 -24.71 -2.46 -7.00
CA MET A 120 -26.03 -2.09 -7.56
C MET A 120 -26.12 -2.30 -9.08
N GLY A 121 -25.03 -2.68 -9.76
CA GLY A 121 -24.98 -2.79 -11.21
C GLY A 121 -25.04 -1.45 -11.94
N LEU A 122 -24.70 -0.34 -11.27
CA LEU A 122 -24.79 1.04 -11.76
C LEU A 122 -23.41 1.67 -12.09
N LEU A 123 -22.34 0.91 -11.95
CA LEU A 123 -21.00 1.43 -12.26
C LEU A 123 -20.78 1.45 -13.77
N GLU A 124 -20.61 2.66 -14.34
CA GLU A 124 -20.42 2.89 -15.78
C GLU A 124 -18.96 2.96 -16.22
N GLU A 125 -18.01 2.98 -15.28
CA GLU A 125 -16.57 3.01 -15.57
C GLU A 125 -15.83 1.85 -14.91
N GLU A 126 -14.54 1.68 -15.20
CA GLU A 126 -13.73 0.67 -14.55
C GLU A 126 -13.65 0.90 -13.02
N PRO A 127 -13.78 -0.16 -12.19
CA PRO A 127 -13.71 -0.02 -10.74
C PRO A 127 -12.38 0.55 -10.28
N TYR A 128 -12.42 1.57 -9.41
CA TYR A 128 -11.21 2.08 -8.78
C TYR A 128 -10.72 1.10 -7.72
N ARG A 129 -9.56 0.50 -7.94
CA ARG A 129 -8.95 -0.48 -7.03
C ARG A 129 -7.71 0.11 -6.36
N ARG A 130 -7.68 0.07 -5.02
CA ARG A 130 -6.51 0.44 -4.22
C ARG A 130 -5.66 -0.80 -3.97
N GLY A 131 -4.38 -0.80 -4.34
CA GLY A 131 -3.56 -2.02 -4.22
C GLY A 131 -2.10 -1.80 -3.85
N HIS A 132 -1.62 -0.56 -3.95
CA HIS A 132 -0.19 -0.26 -3.81
C HIS A 132 0.38 -0.62 -2.43
N ARG A 133 -0.43 -0.49 -1.36
CA ARG A 133 -0.11 -0.87 0.02
C ARG A 133 0.37 -2.33 0.13
N ARG A 134 -0.32 -3.25 -0.53
CA ARG A 134 0.05 -4.68 -0.52
C ARG A 134 1.47 -4.87 -1.03
N TYR A 135 1.80 -4.24 -2.15
CA TYR A 135 3.13 -4.31 -2.74
C TYR A 135 4.21 -3.81 -1.76
N MET A 136 4.00 -2.64 -1.14
CA MET A 136 4.96 -2.06 -0.19
C MET A 136 5.18 -2.97 1.02
N LEU A 137 4.11 -3.52 1.59
CA LEU A 137 4.18 -4.43 2.73
C LEU A 137 4.86 -5.76 2.38
N HIS A 138 4.49 -6.40 1.26
CA HIS A 138 5.18 -7.62 0.80
C HIS A 138 6.66 -7.38 0.58
N ARG A 139 7.02 -6.25 0.03
CA ARG A 139 8.40 -5.91 -0.25
C ARG A 139 9.23 -5.67 1.02
N ALA A 140 8.66 -5.00 2.01
CA ALA A 140 9.32 -4.77 3.28
C ALA A 140 9.41 -6.06 4.11
N ALA A 141 8.30 -6.76 4.29
CA ALA A 141 8.21 -7.94 5.14
C ALA A 141 8.70 -9.24 4.48
N GLY A 142 9.07 -9.22 3.19
CA GLY A 142 9.45 -10.44 2.43
C GLY A 142 10.41 -11.39 3.17
N PRO A 143 11.51 -10.91 3.79
CA PRO A 143 12.41 -11.78 4.53
C PRO A 143 11.78 -12.54 5.70
N LEU A 144 10.64 -12.06 6.24
CA LEU A 144 9.93 -12.73 7.35
C LEU A 144 9.16 -13.98 6.92
N ALA A 145 8.91 -14.17 5.63
CA ALA A 145 8.11 -15.29 5.12
C ALA A 145 8.71 -16.65 5.52
N ALA A 146 10.03 -16.78 5.45
CA ALA A 146 10.73 -18.02 5.83
C ALA A 146 10.65 -18.31 7.35
N THR A 147 10.67 -17.25 8.17
CA THR A 147 10.64 -17.38 9.63
C THR A 147 9.24 -17.65 10.16
N LEU A 148 8.21 -17.02 9.57
CA LEU A 148 6.84 -17.08 10.08
C LEU A 148 6.04 -18.26 9.49
N GLY A 149 6.42 -18.76 8.30
CA GLY A 149 5.56 -19.62 7.50
C GLY A 149 4.41 -18.84 6.82
N SER A 150 3.78 -19.45 5.80
CA SER A 150 2.89 -18.70 4.90
C SER A 150 1.65 -18.13 5.59
N GLU A 151 1.01 -18.89 6.50
CA GLU A 151 -0.22 -18.45 7.17
C GLU A 151 0.02 -17.26 8.10
N ALA A 152 1.01 -17.35 8.99
CA ALA A 152 1.34 -16.27 9.92
C ALA A 152 1.89 -15.04 9.19
N TYR A 153 2.66 -15.24 8.12
CA TYR A 153 3.13 -14.16 7.24
C TYR A 153 1.98 -13.41 6.59
N GLU A 154 1.05 -14.10 5.94
CA GLU A 154 -0.12 -13.48 5.32
C GLU A 154 -1.02 -12.77 6.34
N ARG A 155 -1.19 -13.35 7.54
CA ARG A 155 -1.92 -12.73 8.65
C ARG A 155 -1.26 -11.43 9.09
N LEU A 156 0.07 -11.43 9.25
CA LEU A 156 0.84 -10.23 9.60
C LEU A 156 0.67 -9.14 8.54
N LEU A 157 0.79 -9.46 7.25
CA LEU A 157 0.61 -8.49 6.17
C LEU A 157 -0.79 -7.85 6.17
N LYS A 158 -1.84 -8.65 6.40
CA LYS A 158 -3.21 -8.16 6.50
C LYS A 158 -3.37 -7.25 7.71
N ALA A 159 -2.83 -7.61 8.87
CA ALA A 159 -2.86 -6.79 10.07
C ALA A 159 -2.08 -5.46 9.89
N LEU A 160 -0.87 -5.52 9.34
CA LEU A 160 -0.10 -4.32 8.98
C LEU A 160 -0.86 -3.43 7.99
N SER A 161 -1.62 -4.02 7.07
CA SER A 161 -2.42 -3.29 6.09
C SER A 161 -3.56 -2.47 6.72
N LEU A 162 -4.04 -2.80 7.92
CA LEU A 162 -5.04 -2.02 8.65
C LEU A 162 -4.46 -0.73 9.23
N ILE A 163 -3.19 -0.75 9.60
CA ILE A 163 -2.52 0.41 10.21
C ILE A 163 -1.70 1.22 9.20
N TYR A 164 -1.24 0.61 8.12
CA TYR A 164 -0.43 1.27 7.08
C TYR A 164 -1.29 1.82 5.95
N GLY A 165 -1.99 2.93 6.19
CA GLY A 165 -2.83 3.56 5.18
C GLY A 165 -3.70 4.69 5.73
N ILE A 166 -4.61 5.17 4.88
CA ILE A 166 -5.50 6.29 5.21
C ILE A 166 -6.53 5.91 6.28
N GLU A 167 -6.85 4.64 6.41
CA GLU A 167 -7.86 4.15 7.34
C GLU A 167 -7.51 4.46 8.80
N SER A 168 -6.25 4.33 9.18
CA SER A 168 -5.78 4.71 10.53
C SER A 168 -5.94 6.21 10.78
N TYR A 169 -5.72 7.05 9.76
CA TYR A 169 -5.98 8.49 9.84
C TYR A 169 -7.47 8.78 10.01
N VAL A 170 -8.32 8.15 9.19
CA VAL A 170 -9.78 8.34 9.27
C VAL A 170 -10.28 7.99 10.67
N VAL A 171 -9.93 6.81 11.19
CA VAL A 171 -10.37 6.38 12.51
C VAL A 171 -9.85 7.31 13.61
N LEU A 172 -8.54 7.55 13.65
CA LEU A 172 -7.94 8.26 14.79
C LEU A 172 -8.24 9.77 14.74
N ARG A 173 -8.26 10.38 13.55
CA ARG A 173 -8.52 11.82 13.46
C ARG A 173 -10.00 12.17 13.48
N ASP A 174 -10.84 11.43 12.77
CA ASP A 174 -12.25 11.80 12.59
C ASP A 174 -13.11 11.35 13.78
N ILE A 175 -12.76 10.21 14.41
CA ILE A 175 -13.52 9.68 15.56
C ILE A 175 -12.90 10.15 16.88
N TRP A 176 -11.57 10.12 16.99
CA TRP A 176 -10.87 10.42 18.26
C TRP A 176 -10.34 11.86 18.34
N GLY A 177 -10.38 12.64 17.25
CA GLY A 177 -9.80 13.98 17.20
C GLY A 177 -8.28 14.00 17.37
N ALA A 178 -7.61 12.86 17.14
CA ALA A 178 -6.18 12.73 17.38
C ALA A 178 -5.34 13.67 16.50
N SER A 179 -4.27 14.20 17.04
CA SER A 179 -3.26 14.92 16.26
C SER A 179 -2.47 13.97 15.34
N TYR A 180 -1.77 14.51 14.36
CA TYR A 180 -0.89 13.69 13.51
C TYR A 180 0.17 12.92 14.30
N ARG A 181 0.70 13.54 15.36
CA ARG A 181 1.70 12.92 16.24
C ARG A 181 1.13 11.72 16.98
N GLU A 182 -0.11 11.82 17.44
CA GLU A 182 -0.81 10.71 18.10
C GLU A 182 -1.10 9.58 17.11
N VAL A 183 -1.53 9.89 15.88
CA VAL A 183 -1.72 8.88 14.82
C VAL A 183 -0.43 8.11 14.56
N GLU A 184 0.70 8.79 14.43
CA GLU A 184 2.02 8.17 14.24
C GLU A 184 2.42 7.31 15.46
N SER A 185 2.17 7.80 16.67
CA SER A 185 2.47 7.09 17.93
C SER A 185 1.64 5.81 18.05
N VAL A 186 0.33 5.87 17.79
CA VAL A 186 -0.55 4.70 17.84
C VAL A 186 -0.18 3.69 16.75
N ALA A 187 0.08 4.16 15.53
CA ALA A 187 0.51 3.27 14.45
C ALA A 187 1.82 2.54 14.77
N ARG A 188 2.78 3.22 15.39
CA ARG A 188 4.03 2.61 15.84
C ARG A 188 3.81 1.60 16.97
N PHE A 189 3.00 1.93 17.96
CA PHE A 189 2.62 1.00 19.03
C PHE A 189 2.00 -0.28 18.47
N MET A 190 1.03 -0.14 17.55
CA MET A 190 0.40 -1.30 16.90
C MET A 190 1.38 -2.10 16.04
N LEU A 191 2.28 -1.43 15.33
CA LEU A 191 3.32 -2.09 14.54
C LEU A 191 4.17 -3.03 15.40
N GLU A 192 4.71 -2.53 16.52
CA GLU A 192 5.54 -3.33 17.42
C GLU A 192 4.76 -4.51 18.03
N ALA A 193 3.54 -4.26 18.48
CA ALA A 193 2.67 -5.30 19.04
C ALA A 193 2.36 -6.42 18.04
N LEU A 194 2.09 -6.07 16.78
CA LEU A 194 1.84 -7.03 15.70
C LEU A 194 3.08 -7.85 15.37
N ILE A 195 4.24 -7.21 15.29
CA ILE A 195 5.53 -7.89 15.04
C ILE A 195 5.83 -8.87 16.18
N GLU A 196 5.78 -8.42 17.42
CA GLU A 196 6.02 -9.29 18.58
C GLU A 196 5.06 -10.48 18.63
N SER A 197 3.77 -10.24 18.38
CA SER A 197 2.77 -11.30 18.34
C SER A 197 3.06 -12.32 17.23
N ALA A 198 3.43 -11.86 16.05
CA ALA A 198 3.76 -12.74 14.92
C ALA A 198 4.99 -13.62 15.22
N LEU A 199 6.03 -13.04 15.81
CA LEU A 199 7.25 -13.77 16.17
C LEU A 199 7.02 -14.82 17.27
N ARG A 200 6.20 -14.51 18.28
CA ARG A 200 5.84 -15.48 19.33
C ARG A 200 5.07 -16.68 18.79
N GLN A 201 4.35 -16.53 17.68
CA GLN A 201 3.58 -17.58 17.02
C GLN A 201 4.34 -18.28 15.90
N ALA A 202 5.56 -17.84 15.60
CA ALA A 202 6.40 -18.49 14.59
C ALA A 202 6.68 -19.96 15.00
N PRO A 203 6.61 -20.91 14.07
CA PRO A 203 6.98 -22.28 14.37
C PRO A 203 8.45 -22.32 14.82
N HIS A 204 8.71 -22.95 15.96
CA HIS A 204 10.08 -23.20 16.37
C HIS A 204 10.80 -23.99 15.27
N PRO A 205 12.04 -23.61 14.88
CA PRO A 205 12.82 -24.45 13.99
C PRO A 205 12.92 -25.85 14.64
N ALA A 206 12.36 -26.85 13.96
CA ALA A 206 12.41 -28.22 14.44
C ALA A 206 13.88 -28.59 14.68
N LEU A 207 14.23 -28.92 15.92
CA LEU A 207 15.51 -29.52 16.25
C LEU A 207 15.63 -30.77 15.38
N SER A 208 16.52 -30.76 14.41
CA SER A 208 16.81 -31.94 13.60
C SER A 208 17.06 -33.11 14.54
N PRO A 209 16.35 -34.23 14.42
CA PRO A 209 16.60 -35.38 15.28
C PRO A 209 18.07 -35.77 15.10
N LYS A 210 18.87 -35.63 16.17
CA LYS A 210 20.25 -36.15 16.21
C LYS A 210 20.21 -37.59 15.74
N GLY A 211 20.90 -37.86 14.64
CA GLY A 211 20.99 -39.15 14.03
C GLY A 211 21.25 -40.25 15.08
N ARG A 212 20.33 -41.19 15.18
CA ARG A 212 20.59 -42.45 15.93
C ARG A 212 21.80 -43.09 15.31
N GLY A 213 22.90 -43.06 16.05
CA GLY A 213 24.09 -43.80 15.71
C GLY A 213 23.73 -45.28 15.42
N ARG A 214 24.06 -45.76 14.25
CA ARG A 214 24.03 -47.17 13.92
C ARG A 214 25.04 -47.87 14.84
N ASN A 215 24.53 -48.67 15.77
CA ASN A 215 25.32 -49.62 16.49
C ASN A 215 25.80 -50.72 15.48
N PRO A 216 27.09 -51.01 15.37
CA PRO A 216 27.54 -52.13 14.54
C PRO A 216 27.21 -53.46 15.24
N SER A 217 26.51 -54.30 14.53
CA SER A 217 26.20 -55.68 14.97
C SER A 217 27.49 -56.49 15.13
N PRO A 218 27.62 -57.32 16.18
CA PRO A 218 28.78 -58.19 16.34
C PRO A 218 28.75 -59.37 15.33
N SER A 219 29.85 -59.54 14.64
CA SER A 219 30.11 -60.70 13.75
C SER A 219 30.11 -62.01 14.53
N ARG A 220 29.15 -62.87 14.20
CA ARG A 220 29.22 -64.27 14.64
C ARG A 220 30.25 -65.06 13.79
N SER A 221 31.34 -65.37 14.40
CA SER A 221 32.28 -66.44 13.92
C SER A 221 31.61 -67.82 14.01
N ARG A 222 31.56 -68.56 12.91
CA ARG A 222 31.26 -69.99 12.91
C ARG A 222 32.57 -70.73 12.84
N ARG A 223 32.70 -71.67 13.76
CA ARG A 223 33.44 -72.96 13.55
C ARG A 223 32.49 -74.03 13.00
#